data_0d05197bb90c2b4a23fd71c2bc1cdfb4
#
_entry.id   0d05197bb90c2b4a23fd71c2bc1cdfb4
#
_cell.length_a   1.000
_cell.length_b   1.000
_cell.length_c   1.000
_cell.angle_alpha   90.00
_cell.angle_beta   90.00
_cell.angle_gamma   90.00
#
_symmetry.space_group_name_H-M   'P 1'
#
loop_
_entity.id
_entity.type
_entity.pdbx_description
1 polymer ?
#
loop_
_entity_poly.entity_id
_entity_poly.type
_entity_poly.pdbx_seq_one_letter_code
_entity_poly.pdbx_strand_id
1 'polypeptide(L)'
;AKFTGTTFKAAEVGNAFRTLEKTLLLELVYPITSTSLPILPDLKKSPKLLWLDTGLVNYVAGMQEDLLFNKDADELWNGDIAEHAVGQELLGSTVTFGEKRMFWVRDARNSQAEVDFVIRHKSHLLPIEVKTGNNAKLRSLHQYMDESTATIALRLWNGPMTSDVVTTQKGKSFKLYNIPLYY
;
A
#
# COMPACT_ATOMS: atom_id res chain seq x y z
N ALA A 1 22.36 6.47 -13.79
CA ALA A 1 22.49 6.24 -12.35
C ALA A 1 22.82 4.77 -12.11
N LYS A 2 23.64 4.50 -11.10
CA LYS A 2 23.94 3.13 -10.63
C LYS A 2 23.00 2.81 -9.47
N PHE A 3 22.61 1.54 -9.35
CA PHE A 3 21.89 1.08 -8.18
C PHE A 3 22.82 1.14 -6.96
N THR A 4 22.35 1.72 -5.86
CA THR A 4 23.20 2.03 -4.69
C THR A 4 23.95 0.79 -4.18
N GLY A 5 25.26 0.91 -4.03
CA GLY A 5 26.14 -0.16 -3.54
C GLY A 5 26.45 -1.29 -4.53
N THR A 6 26.04 -1.16 -5.80
CA THR A 6 26.28 -2.19 -6.83
C THR A 6 26.95 -1.62 -8.09
N THR A 7 27.45 -2.51 -8.96
CA THR A 7 27.97 -2.17 -10.29
C THR A 7 26.87 -2.10 -11.35
N PHE A 8 25.64 -2.55 -11.04
CA PHE A 8 24.53 -2.62 -11.99
C PHE A 8 23.96 -1.24 -12.30
N LYS A 9 23.55 -1.06 -13.56
CA LYS A 9 22.83 0.15 -13.98
C LYS A 9 21.36 0.04 -13.57
N ALA A 10 20.73 1.16 -13.26
CA ALA A 10 19.32 1.21 -12.89
C ALA A 10 18.39 0.55 -13.95
N ALA A 11 18.74 0.65 -15.24
CA ALA A 11 17.99 -0.01 -16.31
C ALA A 11 18.07 -1.54 -16.26
N GLU A 12 19.22 -2.10 -15.88
CA GLU A 12 19.41 -3.56 -15.74
C GLU A 12 18.57 -4.10 -14.58
N VAL A 13 18.59 -3.40 -13.45
CA VAL A 13 17.76 -3.72 -12.30
C VAL A 13 16.27 -3.62 -12.64
N GLY A 14 15.86 -2.56 -13.33
CA GLY A 14 14.47 -2.41 -13.78
C GLY A 14 14.04 -3.52 -14.76
N ASN A 15 14.95 -4.01 -15.62
CA ASN A 15 14.66 -5.15 -16.49
C ASN A 15 14.50 -6.46 -15.70
N ALA A 16 15.35 -6.67 -14.70
CA ALA A 16 15.24 -7.83 -13.82
C ALA A 16 13.88 -7.87 -13.08
N PHE A 17 13.45 -6.75 -12.51
CA PHE A 17 12.13 -6.65 -11.87
C PHE A 17 10.99 -6.91 -12.84
N ARG A 18 11.03 -6.36 -14.05
CA ARG A 18 10.02 -6.67 -15.08
C ARG A 18 10.01 -8.14 -15.50
N THR A 19 11.16 -8.80 -15.47
CA THR A 19 11.22 -10.24 -15.71
C THR A 19 10.57 -11.02 -14.57
N LEU A 20 10.85 -10.66 -13.32
CA LEU A 20 10.22 -11.26 -12.15
C LEU A 20 8.69 -11.01 -12.11
N GLU A 21 8.24 -9.83 -12.54
CA GLU A 21 6.81 -9.54 -12.68
C GLU A 21 6.13 -10.46 -13.72
N LYS A 22 6.79 -10.71 -14.86
CA LYS A 22 6.27 -11.63 -15.90
C LYS A 22 6.17 -13.08 -15.41
N THR A 23 7.01 -13.48 -14.47
CA THR A 23 6.96 -14.82 -13.86
C THR A 23 6.01 -14.89 -12.67
N LEU A 24 5.29 -13.80 -12.38
CA LEU A 24 4.36 -13.68 -11.25
C LEU A 24 5.01 -13.84 -9.86
N LEU A 25 6.33 -13.70 -9.75
CA LEU A 25 7.02 -13.75 -8.47
C LEU A 25 6.86 -12.45 -7.66
N LEU A 26 6.63 -11.34 -8.36
CA LEU A 26 6.31 -10.05 -7.75
C LEU A 26 5.38 -9.25 -8.66
N GLU A 27 4.77 -8.21 -8.10
CA GLU A 27 4.06 -7.18 -8.86
C GLU A 27 4.75 -5.83 -8.66
N LEU A 28 4.87 -5.07 -9.75
CA LEU A 28 5.31 -3.69 -9.74
C LEU A 28 4.10 -2.78 -9.56
N VAL A 29 3.84 -2.34 -8.34
CA VAL A 29 2.74 -1.44 -8.01
C VAL A 29 3.20 -0.01 -8.19
N TYR A 30 2.67 0.67 -9.20
CA TYR A 30 3.04 2.05 -9.50
C TYR A 30 2.13 3.05 -8.80
N PRO A 31 2.67 4.23 -8.46
CA PRO A 31 1.87 5.29 -7.86
C PRO A 31 0.93 5.95 -8.87
N ILE A 32 -0.14 6.51 -8.34
CA ILE A 32 -0.97 7.51 -8.99
C ILE A 32 -0.80 8.86 -8.29
N THR A 33 -0.97 9.95 -9.02
CA THR A 33 -1.00 11.32 -8.47
C THR A 33 -2.40 11.91 -8.50
N SER A 34 -3.29 11.35 -9.36
CA SER A 34 -4.68 11.76 -9.46
C SER A 34 -5.52 11.15 -8.33
N THR A 35 -6.51 11.90 -7.87
CA THR A 35 -7.52 11.46 -6.90
C THR A 35 -8.91 11.29 -7.52
N SER A 36 -8.99 11.33 -8.86
CA SER A 36 -10.21 11.18 -9.63
C SER A 36 -10.01 10.26 -10.84
N LEU A 37 -11.10 9.62 -11.29
CA LEU A 37 -11.08 8.78 -12.49
C LEU A 37 -10.99 9.64 -13.78
N PRO A 38 -10.34 9.15 -14.83
CA PRO A 38 -9.60 7.88 -14.89
C PRO A 38 -8.25 7.98 -14.15
N ILE A 39 -7.85 6.90 -13.48
CA ILE A 39 -6.52 6.79 -12.87
C ILE A 39 -5.56 6.06 -13.80
N LEU A 40 -4.36 6.62 -13.91
CA LEU A 40 -3.28 6.02 -14.68
C LEU A 40 -2.02 5.95 -13.81
N PRO A 41 -1.31 4.82 -13.82
CA PRO A 41 -0.07 4.70 -13.07
C PRO A 41 1.01 5.61 -13.65
N ASP A 42 1.74 6.27 -12.77
CA ASP A 42 2.92 7.07 -13.15
C ASP A 42 4.15 6.17 -13.25
N LEU A 43 4.41 5.67 -14.46
CA LEU A 43 5.53 4.78 -14.75
C LEU A 43 6.92 5.46 -14.66
N LYS A 44 6.97 6.77 -14.46
CA LYS A 44 8.23 7.51 -14.26
C LYS A 44 8.69 7.49 -12.81
N LYS A 45 7.78 7.24 -11.89
CA LYS A 45 8.06 7.09 -10.46
C LYS A 45 8.44 5.65 -10.13
N SER A 46 9.16 5.46 -9.03
CA SER A 46 9.54 4.13 -8.55
C SER A 46 8.31 3.36 -8.10
N PRO A 47 8.14 2.11 -8.54
CA PRO A 47 7.07 1.25 -8.03
C PRO A 47 7.43 0.70 -6.64
N LYS A 48 6.42 0.31 -5.88
CA LYS A 48 6.54 -0.64 -4.78
C LYS A 48 6.67 -2.06 -5.35
N LEU A 49 7.42 -2.91 -4.64
CA LEU A 49 7.58 -4.32 -5.00
C LEU A 49 6.70 -5.14 -4.05
N LEU A 50 5.64 -5.73 -4.56
CA LEU A 50 4.84 -6.68 -3.80
C LEU A 50 5.16 -8.10 -4.28
N TRP A 51 5.77 -8.89 -3.40
CA TRP A 51 6.07 -10.28 -3.68
C TRP A 51 4.80 -11.13 -3.60
N LEU A 52 4.77 -12.20 -4.37
CA LEU A 52 3.65 -13.14 -4.37
C LEU A 52 3.44 -13.79 -3.00
N ASP A 53 4.51 -13.98 -2.24
CA ASP A 53 4.49 -14.71 -0.98
C ASP A 53 5.22 -13.91 0.11
N THR A 54 4.52 -13.58 1.20
CA THR A 54 5.08 -12.95 2.39
C THR A 54 6.12 -13.84 3.06
N GLY A 55 6.03 -15.17 2.93
CA GLY A 55 7.02 -16.11 3.43
C GLY A 55 8.39 -15.91 2.78
N LEU A 56 8.43 -15.59 1.47
CA LEU A 56 9.67 -15.22 0.78
C LEU A 56 10.28 -13.94 1.35
N VAL A 57 9.45 -12.93 1.61
CA VAL A 57 9.91 -11.67 2.21
C VAL A 57 10.50 -11.91 3.59
N ASN A 58 9.78 -12.66 4.43
CA ASN A 58 10.22 -12.99 5.79
C ASN A 58 11.51 -13.83 5.79
N TYR A 59 11.64 -14.76 4.84
CA TYR A 59 12.85 -15.55 4.66
C TYR A 59 14.06 -14.68 4.33
N VAL A 60 13.93 -13.83 3.32
CA VAL A 60 15.01 -12.93 2.88
C VAL A 60 15.36 -11.91 3.96
N ALA A 61 14.37 -11.45 4.73
CA ALA A 61 14.56 -10.55 5.86
C ALA A 61 15.15 -11.23 7.10
N GLY A 62 15.32 -12.56 7.12
CA GLY A 62 15.83 -13.31 8.26
C GLY A 62 14.88 -13.36 9.46
N MET A 63 13.59 -13.13 9.24
CA MET A 63 12.59 -13.02 10.31
C MET A 63 11.93 -14.34 10.69
N GLN A 64 12.34 -15.47 10.11
CA GLN A 64 11.67 -16.76 10.33
C GLN A 64 11.74 -17.25 11.79
N GLU A 65 12.88 -17.06 12.45
CA GLU A 65 13.03 -17.47 13.85
C GLU A 65 12.17 -16.59 14.76
N ASP A 66 12.12 -15.29 14.50
CA ASP A 66 11.29 -14.36 15.28
C ASP A 66 9.80 -14.67 15.14
N LEU A 67 9.34 -15.03 13.94
CA LEU A 67 7.96 -15.45 13.67
C LEU A 67 7.58 -16.76 14.39
N LEU A 68 8.54 -17.68 14.58
CA LEU A 68 8.28 -18.97 15.21
C LEU A 68 8.36 -18.91 16.75
N PHE A 69 9.18 -18.02 17.31
CA PHE A 69 9.51 -18.00 18.73
C PHE A 69 8.95 -16.80 19.50
N ASN A 70 8.63 -15.69 18.84
CA ASN A 70 8.03 -14.52 19.48
C ASN A 70 6.51 -14.66 19.58
N LYS A 71 6.01 -14.44 20.81
CA LYS A 71 4.58 -14.54 21.11
C LYS A 71 3.80 -13.25 20.79
N ASP A 72 4.48 -12.13 20.56
CA ASP A 72 3.86 -10.85 20.24
C ASP A 72 3.85 -10.62 18.72
N ALA A 73 2.75 -11.03 18.10
CA ALA A 73 2.50 -10.78 16.68
C ALA A 73 2.54 -9.28 16.34
N ASP A 74 2.23 -8.41 17.29
CA ASP A 74 2.22 -6.95 17.08
C ASP A 74 3.60 -6.35 16.85
N GLU A 75 4.65 -6.93 17.44
CA GLU A 75 6.05 -6.51 17.20
C GLU A 75 6.60 -7.05 15.88
N LEU A 76 6.08 -8.18 15.42
CA LEU A 76 6.52 -8.85 14.19
C LEU A 76 5.88 -8.25 12.92
N TRP A 77 4.70 -7.67 13.06
CA TRP A 77 4.01 -7.01 11.96
C TRP A 77 4.55 -5.59 11.79
N ASN A 78 5.81 -5.46 11.34
CA ASN A 78 6.30 -4.20 10.83
C ASN A 78 5.35 -3.68 9.76
N GLY A 79 5.18 -2.36 9.66
CA GLY A 79 4.26 -1.74 8.71
C GLY A 79 4.41 -2.28 7.29
N ASP A 80 5.64 -2.56 6.86
CA ASP A 80 5.95 -3.07 5.52
C ASP A 80 5.41 -4.50 5.29
N ILE A 81 5.46 -5.38 6.30
CA ILE A 81 4.92 -6.75 6.20
C ILE A 81 3.39 -6.72 6.17
N ALA A 82 2.77 -5.89 7.00
CA ALA A 82 1.32 -5.73 7.01
C ALA A 82 0.81 -5.18 5.67
N GLU A 83 1.48 -4.16 5.14
CA GLU A 83 1.16 -3.63 3.81
C GLU A 83 1.29 -4.70 2.74
N HIS A 84 2.34 -5.53 2.82
CA HIS A 84 2.57 -6.63 1.90
C HIS A 84 1.45 -7.67 1.96
N ALA A 85 1.05 -8.10 3.16
CA ALA A 85 -0.04 -9.04 3.37
C ALA A 85 -1.37 -8.49 2.82
N VAL A 86 -1.69 -7.23 3.12
CA VAL A 86 -2.86 -6.55 2.55
C VAL A 86 -2.80 -6.51 1.03
N GLY A 87 -1.63 -6.23 0.48
CA GLY A 87 -1.42 -6.26 -0.97
C GLY A 87 -1.72 -7.63 -1.57
N GLN A 88 -1.35 -8.74 -0.91
CA GLN A 88 -1.66 -10.11 -1.35
C GLN A 88 -3.17 -10.39 -1.27
N GLU A 89 -3.82 -10.03 -0.17
CA GLU A 89 -5.27 -10.20 -0.03
C GLU A 89 -6.05 -9.41 -1.08
N LEU A 90 -5.63 -8.19 -1.37
CA LEU A 90 -6.22 -7.39 -2.45
C LEU A 90 -6.03 -8.07 -3.82
N LEU A 91 -4.89 -8.71 -4.06
CA LEU A 91 -4.67 -9.48 -5.29
C LEU A 91 -5.60 -10.70 -5.36
N GLY A 92 -5.70 -11.46 -4.26
CA GLY A 92 -6.56 -12.64 -4.17
C GLY A 92 -8.06 -12.32 -4.29
N SER A 93 -8.48 -11.15 -3.83
CA SER A 93 -9.87 -10.69 -3.91
C SER A 93 -10.27 -10.09 -5.26
N THR A 94 -9.30 -9.81 -6.14
CA THR A 94 -9.55 -9.19 -7.44
C THR A 94 -10.19 -10.20 -8.39
N VAL A 95 -11.47 -9.99 -8.71
CA VAL A 95 -12.24 -10.86 -9.62
C VAL A 95 -11.85 -10.66 -11.09
N THR A 96 -11.32 -9.49 -11.42
CA THR A 96 -10.96 -9.13 -12.79
C THR A 96 -9.48 -9.30 -13.02
N PHE A 97 -9.12 -10.29 -13.85
CA PHE A 97 -7.73 -10.51 -14.23
C PHE A 97 -7.13 -9.26 -14.90
N GLY A 98 -6.00 -8.79 -14.37
CA GLY A 98 -5.28 -7.63 -14.91
C GLY A 98 -5.64 -6.29 -14.28
N GLU A 99 -6.55 -6.22 -13.30
CA GLU A 99 -6.77 -5.01 -12.51
C GLU A 99 -5.56 -4.80 -11.57
N LYS A 100 -4.81 -3.72 -11.83
CA LYS A 100 -3.58 -3.43 -11.08
C LYS A 100 -3.91 -2.65 -9.82
N ARG A 101 -3.25 -3.04 -8.72
CA ARG A 101 -3.21 -2.24 -7.50
C ARG A 101 -2.36 -1.01 -7.74
N MET A 102 -2.71 0.08 -7.10
CA MET A 102 -1.99 1.34 -7.15
C MET A 102 -1.94 1.93 -5.76
N PHE A 103 -0.94 2.75 -5.49
CA PHE A 103 -0.89 3.59 -4.31
C PHE A 103 -0.91 5.06 -4.73
N TRP A 104 -1.26 5.94 -3.81
CA TRP A 104 -1.28 7.36 -4.13
C TRP A 104 -0.09 8.07 -3.51
N VAL A 105 0.53 8.95 -4.30
CA VAL A 105 1.52 9.90 -3.82
C VAL A 105 1.10 11.31 -4.20
N ARG A 106 1.30 12.23 -3.28
CA ARG A 106 1.03 13.63 -3.55
C ARG A 106 2.05 14.19 -4.53
N ASP A 107 1.58 14.81 -5.61
CA ASP A 107 2.43 15.49 -6.59
C ASP A 107 2.71 16.94 -6.16
N ALA A 108 3.50 17.11 -5.09
CA ALA A 108 3.92 18.41 -4.60
C ALA A 108 5.40 18.37 -4.19
N ARG A 109 6.13 19.47 -4.46
CA ARG A 109 7.53 19.61 -4.03
C ARG A 109 7.63 19.38 -2.52
N ASN A 110 8.54 18.50 -2.12
CA ASN A 110 8.80 18.11 -0.71
C ASN A 110 7.60 17.47 0.02
N SER A 111 6.60 16.95 -0.68
CA SER A 111 5.56 16.15 -0.06
C SER A 111 6.01 14.69 0.00
N GLN A 112 5.86 14.07 1.18
CA GLN A 112 6.04 12.65 1.41
C GLN A 112 4.71 11.96 1.71
N ALA A 113 3.58 12.61 1.35
CA ALA A 113 2.27 12.03 1.60
C ALA A 113 2.02 10.87 0.63
N GLU A 114 1.70 9.71 1.19
CA GLU A 114 1.44 8.47 0.49
C GLU A 114 0.26 7.77 1.16
N VAL A 115 -0.65 7.20 0.36
CA VAL A 115 -1.71 6.28 0.79
C VAL A 115 -1.37 4.91 0.22
N ASP A 116 -1.35 3.89 1.07
CA ASP A 116 -0.76 2.57 0.79
C ASP A 116 -1.41 1.87 -0.41
N PHE A 117 -2.74 1.93 -0.52
CA PHE A 117 -3.46 1.44 -1.69
C PHE A 117 -4.60 2.36 -2.08
N VAL A 118 -4.86 2.45 -3.38
CA VAL A 118 -6.07 3.05 -3.94
C VAL A 118 -6.66 2.08 -4.94
N ILE A 119 -7.85 1.59 -4.64
CA ILE A 119 -8.56 0.66 -5.51
C ILE A 119 -9.78 1.33 -6.13
N ARG A 120 -10.15 0.86 -7.31
CA ARG A 120 -11.40 1.26 -7.94
C ARG A 120 -12.54 0.37 -7.43
N HIS A 121 -13.57 0.98 -6.90
CA HIS A 121 -14.82 0.30 -6.61
C HIS A 121 -15.96 0.96 -7.37
N LYS A 122 -16.45 0.31 -8.42
CA LYS A 122 -17.45 0.86 -9.37
C LYS A 122 -16.96 2.19 -9.99
N SER A 123 -17.66 3.29 -9.71
CA SER A 123 -17.34 4.65 -10.18
C SER A 123 -16.52 5.47 -9.18
N HIS A 124 -16.08 4.87 -8.07
CA HIS A 124 -15.38 5.57 -6.98
C HIS A 124 -13.98 5.02 -6.76
N LEU A 125 -13.12 5.86 -6.22
CA LEU A 125 -11.82 5.45 -5.71
C LEU A 125 -11.93 5.26 -4.20
N LEU A 126 -11.41 4.15 -3.71
CA LEU A 126 -11.40 3.78 -2.31
C LEU A 126 -9.95 3.76 -1.83
N PRO A 127 -9.51 4.76 -1.04
CA PRO A 127 -8.20 4.78 -0.42
C PRO A 127 -8.16 3.82 0.78
N ILE A 128 -7.06 3.10 0.90
CA ILE A 128 -6.79 2.13 1.96
C ILE A 128 -5.46 2.47 2.60
N GLU A 129 -5.47 2.63 3.91
CA GLU A 129 -4.28 2.87 4.74
C GLU A 129 -4.05 1.68 5.66
N VAL A 130 -2.83 1.18 5.73
CA VAL A 130 -2.43 0.06 6.59
C VAL A 130 -1.66 0.59 7.79
N LYS A 131 -2.04 0.21 9.00
CA LYS A 131 -1.39 0.67 10.24
C LYS A 131 -1.30 -0.43 11.27
N THR A 132 -0.11 -0.71 11.73
CA THR A 132 0.16 -1.74 12.77
C THR A 132 0.23 -1.20 14.18
N GLY A 133 0.29 0.11 14.38
CA GLY A 133 0.43 0.74 15.71
C GLY A 133 -0.83 1.45 16.21
N ASN A 134 -0.99 1.52 17.54
CA ASN A 134 -2.15 2.12 18.19
C ASN A 134 -2.31 3.63 17.98
N ASN A 135 -1.25 4.36 17.65
CA ASN A 135 -1.24 5.83 17.50
C ASN A 135 -0.98 6.29 16.06
N ALA A 136 -1.42 5.54 15.11
CA ALA A 136 -1.15 5.81 13.71
C ALA A 136 -1.91 7.05 13.22
N LYS A 137 -1.19 8.15 13.02
CA LYS A 137 -1.73 9.37 12.43
C LYS A 137 -2.04 9.13 10.96
N LEU A 138 -3.28 9.40 10.55
CA LEU A 138 -3.76 9.23 9.17
C LEU A 138 -3.56 10.51 8.32
N ARG A 139 -2.40 11.17 8.46
CA ARG A 139 -2.14 12.46 7.79
C ARG A 139 -2.23 12.38 6.27
N SER A 140 -1.61 11.36 5.70
CA SER A 140 -1.62 11.16 4.24
C SER A 140 -3.02 10.84 3.74
N LEU A 141 -3.74 9.99 4.45
CA LEU A 141 -5.13 9.67 4.14
C LEU A 141 -6.01 10.93 4.19
N HIS A 142 -5.86 11.78 5.21
CA HIS A 142 -6.59 13.05 5.29
C HIS A 142 -6.26 13.97 4.11
N GLN A 143 -4.99 14.04 3.69
CA GLN A 143 -4.60 14.83 2.53
C GLN A 143 -5.22 14.29 1.24
N TYR A 144 -5.21 12.97 1.05
CA TYR A 144 -5.91 12.34 -0.06
C TYR A 144 -7.40 12.68 -0.06
N MET A 145 -8.05 12.57 1.09
CA MET A 145 -9.48 12.87 1.23
C MET A 145 -9.78 14.32 0.91
N ASP A 146 -8.93 15.25 1.32
CA ASP A 146 -9.06 16.68 1.00
C ASP A 146 -8.95 16.99 -0.52
N GLU A 147 -8.16 16.20 -1.23
CA GLU A 147 -7.90 16.39 -2.67
C GLU A 147 -8.83 15.56 -3.57
N SER A 148 -9.60 14.64 -3.00
CA SER A 148 -10.48 13.71 -3.71
C SER A 148 -11.95 14.04 -3.55
N THR A 149 -12.80 13.40 -4.34
CA THR A 149 -14.25 13.38 -4.15
C THR A 149 -14.71 12.19 -3.31
N ALA A 150 -13.79 11.36 -2.83
CA ALA A 150 -14.12 10.20 -2.01
C ALA A 150 -14.80 10.62 -0.70
N THR A 151 -15.78 9.84 -0.28
CA THR A 151 -16.54 10.02 0.96
C THR A 151 -16.33 8.88 1.95
N ILE A 152 -15.59 7.85 1.52
CA ILE A 152 -15.28 6.64 2.28
C ILE A 152 -13.79 6.38 2.18
N ALA A 153 -13.20 5.93 3.29
CA ALA A 153 -11.83 5.42 3.35
C ALA A 153 -11.77 4.17 4.23
N LEU A 154 -10.78 3.33 4.01
CA LEU A 154 -10.50 2.16 4.85
C LEU A 154 -9.18 2.37 5.60
N ARG A 155 -9.16 1.93 6.86
CA ARG A 155 -7.93 1.67 7.61
C ARG A 155 -7.91 0.20 8.01
N LEU A 156 -6.86 -0.49 7.62
CA LEU A 156 -6.56 -1.85 8.08
C LEU A 156 -5.56 -1.75 9.23
N TRP A 157 -5.89 -2.31 10.39
CA TRP A 157 -5.13 -2.07 11.62
C TRP A 157 -5.25 -3.21 12.65
N ASN A 158 -4.45 -3.14 13.71
CA ASN A 158 -4.46 -4.14 14.82
C ASN A 158 -5.51 -3.84 15.89
N GLY A 159 -6.64 -3.26 15.54
CA GLY A 159 -7.69 -2.93 16.48
C GLY A 159 -9.04 -3.49 16.06
N PRO A 160 -10.10 -3.19 16.83
CA PRO A 160 -11.43 -3.71 16.55
C PRO A 160 -12.02 -3.10 15.27
N MET A 161 -13.01 -3.81 14.72
CA MET A 161 -13.80 -3.29 13.61
C MET A 161 -14.70 -2.15 14.10
N THR A 162 -14.53 -0.96 13.51
CA THR A 162 -15.35 0.22 13.81
C THR A 162 -15.66 1.02 12.54
N SER A 163 -16.61 1.93 12.64
CA SER A 163 -16.85 2.91 11.59
C SER A 163 -17.10 4.28 12.20
N ASP A 164 -16.32 5.26 11.78
CA ASP A 164 -16.32 6.58 12.35
C ASP A 164 -16.55 7.64 11.27
N VAL A 165 -17.19 8.75 11.61
CA VAL A 165 -17.19 9.95 10.79
C VAL A 165 -16.02 10.80 11.21
N VAL A 166 -15.08 11.00 10.32
CA VAL A 166 -13.83 11.73 10.57
C VAL A 166 -13.83 13.02 9.75
N THR A 167 -13.33 14.09 10.33
CA THR A 167 -13.19 15.37 9.63
C THR A 167 -11.71 15.70 9.45
N THR A 168 -11.33 16.07 8.23
CA THR A 168 -9.97 16.51 7.90
C THR A 168 -9.67 17.88 8.47
N GLN A 169 -8.39 18.28 8.44
CA GLN A 169 -8.00 19.64 8.87
C GLN A 169 -8.63 20.75 8.02
N LYS A 170 -9.00 20.45 6.77
CA LYS A 170 -9.68 21.40 5.88
C LYS A 170 -11.20 21.37 5.99
N GLY A 171 -11.75 20.60 6.94
CA GLY A 171 -13.17 20.57 7.23
C GLY A 171 -13.99 19.58 6.39
N LYS A 172 -13.35 18.74 5.56
CA LYS A 172 -14.06 17.71 4.82
C LYS A 172 -14.36 16.51 5.71
N SER A 173 -15.64 16.11 5.80
CA SER A 173 -16.06 14.91 6.53
C SER A 173 -16.12 13.71 5.58
N PHE A 174 -15.71 12.54 6.09
CA PHE A 174 -15.77 11.27 5.38
C PHE A 174 -15.99 10.12 6.36
N LYS A 175 -16.47 8.98 5.88
CA LYS A 175 -16.65 7.78 6.67
C LYS A 175 -15.40 6.93 6.62
N LEU A 176 -14.79 6.69 7.78
CA LEU A 176 -13.64 5.82 7.94
C LEU A 176 -14.10 4.48 8.51
N TYR A 177 -13.84 3.42 7.76
CA TYR A 177 -14.00 2.05 8.26
C TYR A 177 -12.64 1.56 8.76
N ASN A 178 -12.58 1.17 10.01
CA ASN A 178 -11.44 0.52 10.62
C ASN A 178 -11.70 -0.99 10.63
N ILE A 179 -10.84 -1.73 9.95
CA ILE A 179 -11.00 -3.18 9.75
C ILE A 179 -9.77 -3.87 10.34
N PRO A 180 -9.93 -4.91 11.18
CA PRO A 180 -8.81 -5.69 11.66
C PRO A 180 -8.00 -6.33 10.53
N LEU A 181 -6.67 -6.39 10.69
CA LEU A 181 -5.78 -7.06 9.73
C LEU A 181 -6.01 -8.58 9.63
N TYR A 182 -6.62 -9.16 10.65
CA TYR A 182 -6.89 -10.61 10.75
C TYR A 182 -8.33 -11.00 10.39
N TYR A 183 -9.07 -10.12 9.75
CA TYR A 183 -10.48 -10.36 9.44
C TYR A 183 -10.65 -11.08 8.11
#